data_981a599c7e39e1b619073ab4fd878535
#
_entry.id   981a599c7e39e1b619073ab4fd878535
#
_cell.length_a   1.000
_cell.length_b   1.000
_cell.length_c   1.000
_cell.angle_alpha   90.00
_cell.angle_beta   90.00
_cell.angle_gamma   90.00
#
_symmetry.space_group_name_H-M   'P 1'
#
loop_
_entity.id
_entity.type
_entity.pdbx_description
1 polymer ?
#
loop_
_entity_poly.entity_id
_entity_poly.type
_entity_poly.pdbx_seq_one_letter_code
_entity_poly.pdbx_strand_id
1 'polypeptide(L)'
;MLTDAELRPLLAALRSGGVVACATETLFGLLADALDPQVVERVCALKGRDPDQPIAVLLPDYAALAQVCSDVPAAVPALAAAHWPGPLTLVVPARPGLPAALTRAGKIGVRVPGASPALDLVRAFGAPLTATSANLTGQPAATTLAEVLAAFPRGLAGTVAAPAPGGPASSVIDVTGPQPVVIRQGAVKLE
;
A
#
# COMPACT_ATOMS: atom_id res chain seq x y z
N MET A 1 0.78 17.50 -4.89
CA MET A 1 1.69 17.35 -3.73
C MET A 1 1.00 17.93 -2.52
N LEU A 2 1.06 17.23 -1.38
CA LEU A 2 0.53 17.72 -0.11
C LEU A 2 1.43 18.82 0.45
N THR A 3 0.83 19.84 1.01
CA THR A 3 1.55 20.89 1.75
C THR A 3 1.95 20.39 3.13
N ASP A 4 2.91 21.05 3.78
CA ASP A 4 3.30 20.74 5.16
C ASP A 4 2.13 20.86 6.15
N ALA A 5 1.21 21.79 5.90
CA ALA A 5 0.01 21.97 6.72
C ALA A 5 -0.95 20.77 6.62
N GLU A 6 -1.06 20.15 5.44
CA GLU A 6 -1.87 18.95 5.23
C GLU A 6 -1.16 17.68 5.74
N LEU A 7 0.16 17.58 5.56
CA LEU A 7 0.95 16.42 6.00
C LEU A 7 0.98 16.28 7.53
N ARG A 8 1.15 17.39 8.25
CA ARG A 8 1.37 17.37 9.71
C ARG A 8 0.29 16.62 10.50
N PRO A 9 -1.02 16.89 10.31
CA PRO A 9 -2.07 16.16 11.03
C PRO A 9 -2.15 14.68 10.63
N LEU A 10 -1.90 14.36 9.35
CA LEU A 10 -1.91 12.98 8.86
C LEU A 10 -0.76 12.16 9.43
N LEU A 11 0.44 12.75 9.51
CA LEU A 11 1.60 12.11 10.13
C LEU A 11 1.39 11.89 11.63
N ALA A 12 0.78 12.85 12.32
CA ALA A 12 0.43 12.69 13.73
C ALA A 12 -0.57 11.54 13.92
N ALA A 13 -1.59 11.46 13.06
CA ALA A 13 -2.56 10.35 13.06
C ALA A 13 -1.89 9.00 12.83
N LEU A 14 -1.01 8.87 11.82
CA LEU A 14 -0.28 7.63 11.53
C LEU A 14 0.63 7.22 12.70
N ARG A 15 1.41 8.16 13.26
CA ARG A 15 2.33 7.90 14.37
C ARG A 15 1.62 7.52 15.67
N SER A 16 0.35 7.91 15.83
CA SER A 16 -0.51 7.46 16.94
C SER A 16 -1.24 6.13 16.65
N GLY A 17 -0.87 5.42 15.59
CA GLY A 17 -1.48 4.15 15.20
C GLY A 17 -2.85 4.29 14.52
N GLY A 18 -3.15 5.47 13.98
CA GLY A 18 -4.38 5.72 13.23
C GLY A 18 -4.33 5.20 11.79
N VAL A 19 -5.51 5.01 11.20
CA VAL A 19 -5.67 4.65 9.79
C VAL A 19 -6.09 5.90 9.01
N VAL A 20 -5.36 6.19 7.93
CA VAL A 20 -5.62 7.35 7.05
C VAL A 20 -6.10 6.86 5.69
N ALA A 21 -7.18 7.43 5.16
CA ALA A 21 -7.57 7.20 3.78
C ALA A 21 -6.94 8.24 2.85
N CYS A 22 -6.24 7.78 1.83
CA CYS A 22 -5.44 8.62 0.96
C CYS A 22 -5.52 8.17 -0.50
N ALA A 23 -5.62 9.11 -1.43
CA ALA A 23 -5.58 8.84 -2.86
C ALA A 23 -4.17 8.40 -3.29
N THR A 24 -4.11 7.31 -4.06
CA THR A 24 -2.92 6.90 -4.81
C THR A 24 -3.06 7.37 -6.27
N GLU A 25 -2.09 7.04 -7.09
CA GLU A 25 -2.15 7.26 -8.54
C GLU A 25 -3.17 6.35 -9.26
N THR A 26 -3.87 5.49 -8.52
CA THR A 26 -4.93 4.62 -9.04
C THR A 26 -6.24 4.82 -8.29
N LEU A 27 -6.33 4.40 -7.04
CA LEU A 27 -7.53 4.34 -6.21
C LEU A 27 -7.25 4.91 -4.82
N PHE A 28 -8.28 5.15 -4.01
CA PHE A 28 -8.07 5.41 -2.59
C PHE A 28 -7.55 4.17 -1.87
N GLY A 29 -6.57 4.39 -0.99
CA GLY A 29 -6.01 3.37 -0.11
C GLY A 29 -6.20 3.70 1.36
N LEU A 30 -6.22 2.65 2.19
CA LEU A 30 -6.08 2.76 3.65
C LEU A 30 -4.60 2.59 3.99
N LEU A 31 -4.02 3.64 4.55
CA LEU A 31 -2.62 3.73 4.95
C LEU A 31 -2.53 3.76 6.48
N ALA A 32 -1.64 2.94 7.01
CA ALA A 32 -1.33 2.86 8.43
C ALA A 32 0.09 2.32 8.57
N ASP A 33 0.71 2.46 9.74
CA ASP A 33 2.05 1.91 9.98
C ASP A 33 2.06 0.39 9.72
N ALA A 34 2.80 -0.03 8.71
CA ALA A 34 2.86 -1.44 8.32
C ALA A 34 3.76 -2.28 9.25
N LEU A 35 4.59 -1.64 10.07
CA LEU A 35 5.51 -2.35 10.97
C LEU A 35 4.91 -2.56 12.38
N ASP A 36 3.78 -1.94 12.69
CA ASP A 36 3.05 -2.16 13.93
C ASP A 36 1.94 -3.22 13.76
N PRO A 37 2.06 -4.41 14.39
CA PRO A 37 1.08 -5.48 14.25
C PRO A 37 -0.34 -5.08 14.68
N GLN A 38 -0.47 -4.28 15.76
CA GLN A 38 -1.78 -3.85 16.26
C GLN A 38 -2.47 -2.89 15.31
N VAL A 39 -1.68 -2.05 14.63
CA VAL A 39 -2.19 -1.11 13.62
C VAL A 39 -2.63 -1.87 12.37
N VAL A 40 -1.87 -2.86 11.92
CA VAL A 40 -2.22 -3.71 10.78
C VAL A 40 -3.51 -4.51 11.06
N GLU A 41 -3.66 -5.08 12.26
CA GLU A 41 -4.90 -5.75 12.69
C GLU A 41 -6.11 -4.80 12.66
N ARG A 42 -5.91 -3.53 13.07
CA ARG A 42 -6.95 -2.49 13.00
C ARG A 42 -7.40 -2.23 11.56
N VAL A 43 -6.47 -2.20 10.60
CA VAL A 43 -6.82 -2.09 9.17
C VAL A 43 -7.63 -3.30 8.70
N CYS A 44 -7.25 -4.51 9.10
CA CYS A 44 -8.00 -5.74 8.78
C CYS A 44 -9.42 -5.69 9.34
N ALA A 45 -9.57 -5.34 10.60
CA ALA A 45 -10.88 -5.22 11.27
C ALA A 45 -11.76 -4.16 10.60
N LEU A 46 -11.18 -2.99 10.26
CA LEU A 46 -11.91 -1.90 9.58
C LEU A 46 -12.47 -2.33 8.23
N LYS A 47 -11.73 -3.14 7.47
CA LYS A 47 -12.15 -3.65 6.14
C LYS A 47 -13.07 -4.87 6.20
N GLY A 48 -13.19 -5.55 7.33
CA GLY A 48 -13.74 -6.91 7.36
C GLY A 48 -12.94 -7.85 6.45
N ARG A 49 -11.60 -7.75 6.48
CA ARG A 49 -10.73 -8.47 5.55
C ARG A 49 -10.56 -9.92 5.95
N ASP A 50 -10.59 -10.79 4.94
CA ASP A 50 -10.21 -12.19 5.06
C ASP A 50 -8.73 -12.28 5.45
N PRO A 51 -8.38 -12.96 6.57
CA PRO A 51 -6.99 -13.15 7.00
C PRO A 51 -6.08 -13.78 5.95
N ASP A 52 -6.64 -14.58 5.04
CA ASP A 52 -5.88 -15.25 3.97
C ASP A 52 -5.48 -14.33 2.80
N GLN A 53 -5.93 -13.09 2.80
CA GLN A 53 -5.57 -12.11 1.77
C GLN A 53 -4.54 -11.12 2.30
N PRO A 54 -3.23 -11.25 1.99
CA PRO A 54 -2.22 -10.36 2.53
C PRO A 54 -2.41 -8.92 2.06
N ILE A 55 -2.07 -7.98 2.93
CA ILE A 55 -2.03 -6.55 2.62
C ILE A 55 -0.64 -6.22 2.06
N ALA A 56 -0.58 -5.64 0.87
CA ALA A 56 0.67 -5.09 0.34
C ALA A 56 1.09 -3.83 1.12
N VAL A 57 2.34 -3.38 0.92
CA VAL A 57 2.85 -2.16 1.55
C VAL A 57 3.35 -1.14 0.52
N LEU A 58 3.19 0.13 0.84
CA LEU A 58 3.84 1.24 0.14
C LEU A 58 5.19 1.52 0.80
N LEU A 59 6.19 1.71 -0.03
CA LEU A 59 7.53 2.10 0.37
C LEU A 59 7.78 3.57 0.00
N PRO A 60 8.52 4.34 0.81
CA PRO A 60 8.91 5.71 0.46
C PRO A 60 9.84 5.76 -0.75
N ASP A 61 10.71 4.76 -0.88
CA ASP A 61 11.68 4.62 -1.96
C ASP A 61 12.15 3.15 -2.09
N TYR A 62 13.05 2.90 -3.03
CA TYR A 62 13.64 1.57 -3.23
C TYR A 62 14.48 1.09 -2.02
N ALA A 63 15.18 1.99 -1.32
CA ALA A 63 16.04 1.61 -0.20
C ALA A 63 15.26 1.02 0.97
N ALA A 64 14.01 1.49 1.16
CA ALA A 64 13.12 0.97 2.19
C ALA A 64 12.69 -0.50 1.98
N LEU A 65 12.97 -1.08 0.80
CA LEU A 65 12.75 -2.50 0.54
C LEU A 65 13.46 -3.39 1.58
N ALA A 66 14.64 -2.98 2.04
CA ALA A 66 15.40 -3.70 3.07
C ALA A 66 14.66 -3.83 4.43
N GLN A 67 13.64 -3.02 4.68
CA GLN A 67 12.85 -3.10 5.92
C GLN A 67 11.86 -4.28 5.90
N VAL A 68 11.43 -4.73 4.72
CA VAL A 68 10.35 -5.72 4.56
C VAL A 68 10.75 -6.94 3.74
N CYS A 69 11.84 -6.88 3.00
CA CYS A 69 12.36 -7.97 2.17
C CYS A 69 13.57 -8.62 2.85
N SER A 70 13.61 -9.96 2.87
CA SER A 70 14.74 -10.71 3.46
C SER A 70 15.88 -10.88 2.46
N ASP A 71 15.56 -11.10 1.19
CA ASP A 71 16.49 -11.29 0.08
C ASP A 71 15.89 -10.70 -1.18
N VAL A 72 16.64 -9.83 -1.87
CA VAL A 72 16.13 -9.10 -3.04
C VAL A 72 16.32 -9.94 -4.30
N PRO A 73 15.22 -10.46 -4.91
CA PRO A 73 15.33 -11.26 -6.12
C PRO A 73 15.97 -10.49 -7.28
N ALA A 74 16.72 -11.19 -8.14
CA ALA A 74 17.49 -10.58 -9.22
C ALA A 74 16.65 -9.76 -10.22
N ALA A 75 15.35 -10.09 -10.38
CA ALA A 75 14.45 -9.34 -11.25
C ALA A 75 14.01 -7.98 -10.67
N VAL A 76 14.09 -7.78 -9.34
CA VAL A 76 13.56 -6.58 -8.66
C VAL A 76 14.23 -5.29 -9.13
N PRO A 77 15.57 -5.17 -9.22
CA PRO A 77 16.20 -3.91 -9.63
C PRO A 77 15.74 -3.40 -10.99
N ALA A 78 15.65 -4.28 -11.99
CA ALA A 78 15.22 -3.91 -13.34
C ALA A 78 13.74 -3.50 -13.38
N LEU A 79 12.85 -4.27 -12.72
CA LEU A 79 11.43 -3.98 -12.67
C LEU A 79 11.14 -2.69 -11.87
N ALA A 80 11.84 -2.49 -10.75
CA ALA A 80 11.71 -1.26 -9.96
C ALA A 80 12.21 -0.05 -10.76
N ALA A 81 13.36 -0.11 -11.42
CA ALA A 81 13.88 0.98 -12.23
C ALA A 81 12.94 1.38 -13.38
N ALA A 82 12.24 0.39 -13.98
CA ALA A 82 11.31 0.64 -15.07
C ALA A 82 9.94 1.17 -14.63
N HIS A 83 9.48 0.83 -13.40
CA HIS A 83 8.08 1.02 -13.02
C HIS A 83 7.86 1.70 -11.67
N TRP A 84 8.90 1.99 -10.87
CA TRP A 84 8.80 2.73 -9.63
C TRP A 84 9.48 4.11 -9.72
N PRO A 85 8.83 5.14 -9.18
CA PRO A 85 7.51 5.20 -8.58
C PRO A 85 6.38 4.93 -9.58
N GLY A 86 5.41 4.05 -9.23
CA GLY A 86 4.30 3.73 -10.15
C GLY A 86 3.44 2.54 -9.73
N PRO A 87 2.46 2.15 -10.58
CA PRO A 87 1.44 1.17 -10.23
C PRO A 87 1.87 -0.29 -10.47
N LEU A 88 3.10 -0.64 -10.07
CA LEU A 88 3.60 -2.01 -10.06
C LEU A 88 3.83 -2.48 -8.63
N THR A 89 3.18 -3.57 -8.23
CA THR A 89 3.41 -4.28 -6.97
C THR A 89 4.26 -5.51 -7.24
N LEU A 90 5.41 -5.61 -6.57
CA LEU A 90 6.26 -6.79 -6.61
C LEU A 90 6.01 -7.64 -5.37
N VAL A 91 5.83 -8.95 -5.55
CA VAL A 91 5.79 -9.91 -4.45
C VAL A 91 7.20 -10.46 -4.27
N VAL A 92 7.76 -10.23 -3.08
CA VAL A 92 9.16 -10.55 -2.72
C VAL A 92 9.19 -11.44 -1.47
N PRO A 93 10.32 -12.11 -1.18
CA PRO A 93 10.50 -12.84 0.07
C PRO A 93 10.36 -11.89 1.27
N ALA A 94 9.44 -12.22 2.17
CA ALA A 94 9.16 -11.40 3.34
C ALA A 94 10.27 -11.52 4.39
N ARG A 95 10.63 -10.41 5.02
CA ARG A 95 11.51 -10.42 6.19
C ARG A 95 10.78 -11.08 7.37
N PRO A 96 11.45 -11.93 8.16
CA PRO A 96 10.86 -12.49 9.38
C PRO A 96 10.43 -11.41 10.38
N GLY A 97 9.36 -11.67 11.12
CA GLY A 97 8.86 -10.76 12.17
C GLY A 97 7.89 -9.69 11.68
N LEU A 98 7.55 -9.64 10.41
CA LEU A 98 6.49 -8.76 9.90
C LEU A 98 5.11 -9.21 10.40
N PRO A 99 4.13 -8.29 10.53
CA PRO A 99 2.75 -8.62 10.85
C PRO A 99 2.18 -9.70 9.91
N ALA A 100 1.52 -10.71 10.48
CA ALA A 100 1.03 -11.88 9.72
C ALA A 100 0.10 -11.48 8.56
N ALA A 101 -0.74 -10.46 8.75
CA ALA A 101 -1.67 -9.98 7.72
C ALA A 101 -0.99 -9.32 6.51
N LEU A 102 0.31 -9.03 6.57
CA LEU A 102 1.08 -8.53 5.42
C LEU A 102 1.70 -9.65 4.59
N THR A 103 1.77 -10.87 5.14
CA THR A 103 2.56 -11.94 4.55
C THR A 103 1.70 -13.16 4.24
N ARG A 104 2.05 -13.89 3.17
CA ARG A 104 1.48 -15.19 2.85
C ARG A 104 2.58 -16.10 2.30
N ALA A 105 2.71 -17.30 2.83
CA ALA A 105 3.75 -18.25 2.44
C ALA A 105 5.17 -17.66 2.40
N GLY A 106 5.51 -16.80 3.38
CA GLY A 106 6.82 -16.15 3.45
C GLY A 106 7.05 -15.05 2.40
N LYS A 107 5.99 -14.51 1.80
CA LYS A 107 6.05 -13.48 0.75
C LYS A 107 5.26 -12.24 1.16
N ILE A 108 5.66 -11.06 0.63
CA ILE A 108 4.99 -9.77 0.84
C ILE A 108 4.91 -8.99 -0.47
N GLY A 109 3.79 -8.31 -0.69
CA GLY A 109 3.63 -7.37 -1.80
C GLY A 109 4.16 -5.99 -1.45
N VAL A 110 5.01 -5.41 -2.29
CA VAL A 110 5.65 -4.10 -2.05
C VAL A 110 5.52 -3.19 -3.27
N ARG A 111 5.37 -1.88 -3.06
CA ARG A 111 5.28 -0.90 -4.13
C ARG A 111 5.82 0.46 -3.67
N VAL A 112 6.57 1.15 -4.53
CA VAL A 112 6.76 2.60 -4.42
C VAL A 112 5.66 3.25 -5.28
N PRO A 113 4.67 3.94 -4.69
CA PRO A 113 3.53 4.47 -5.45
C PRO A 113 3.95 5.60 -6.39
N GLY A 114 3.20 5.81 -7.46
CA GLY A 114 3.39 6.93 -8.37
C GLY A 114 3.07 8.29 -7.73
N ALA A 115 3.32 9.38 -8.46
CA ALA A 115 3.05 10.73 -7.99
C ALA A 115 1.60 10.87 -7.51
N SER A 116 1.43 11.04 -6.21
CA SER A 116 0.14 11.03 -5.52
C SER A 116 0.28 11.52 -4.08
N PRO A 117 -0.81 11.92 -3.42
CA PRO A 117 -0.80 12.20 -1.98
C PRO A 117 -0.25 11.04 -1.12
N ALA A 118 -0.48 9.79 -1.54
CA ALA A 118 0.06 8.63 -0.83
C ALA A 118 1.59 8.55 -0.91
N LEU A 119 2.20 8.93 -2.03
CA LEU A 119 3.66 9.02 -2.15
C LEU A 119 4.23 10.09 -1.21
N ASP A 120 3.60 11.26 -1.19
CA ASP A 120 4.03 12.35 -0.29
C ASP A 120 3.97 11.89 1.17
N LEU A 121 2.86 11.22 1.54
CA LEU A 121 2.62 10.78 2.91
C LEU A 121 3.59 9.66 3.35
N VAL A 122 3.83 8.63 2.50
CA VAL A 122 4.77 7.56 2.85
C VAL A 122 6.21 8.06 2.94
N ARG A 123 6.60 9.00 2.09
CA ARG A 123 7.92 9.65 2.16
C ARG A 123 8.09 10.47 3.44
N ALA A 124 7.08 11.27 3.79
CA ALA A 124 7.11 12.07 5.00
C ALA A 124 7.02 11.24 6.29
N PHE A 125 6.36 10.08 6.24
CA PHE A 125 6.34 9.12 7.35
C PHE A 125 7.70 8.43 7.53
N GLY A 126 8.39 8.11 6.44
CA GLY A 126 9.76 7.56 6.42
C GLY A 126 9.86 6.05 6.65
N ALA A 127 8.72 5.35 6.69
CA ALA A 127 8.65 3.89 6.88
C ALA A 127 7.51 3.30 6.02
N PRO A 128 7.48 1.96 5.82
CA PRO A 128 6.41 1.31 5.06
C PRO A 128 5.03 1.57 5.65
N LEU A 129 4.06 1.88 4.78
CA LEU A 129 2.64 2.00 5.12
C LEU A 129 1.83 0.89 4.45
N THR A 130 0.72 0.48 5.04
CA THR A 130 -0.20 -0.50 4.43
C THR A 130 -0.72 0.01 3.08
N ALA A 131 -0.97 -0.89 2.14
CA ALA A 131 -1.48 -0.60 0.80
C ALA A 131 -2.68 -1.50 0.47
N THR A 132 -3.84 -1.15 0.98
CA THR A 132 -5.09 -1.82 0.63
C THR A 132 -6.11 -0.80 0.16
N SER A 133 -6.95 -1.16 -0.82
CA SER A 133 -7.99 -0.25 -1.35
C SER A 133 -8.97 0.18 -0.26
N ALA A 134 -9.45 1.42 -0.34
CA ALA A 134 -10.41 1.99 0.61
C ALA A 134 -11.85 1.55 0.24
N ASN A 135 -12.17 0.29 0.54
CA ASN A 135 -13.50 -0.32 0.41
C ASN A 135 -13.65 -1.43 1.44
N LEU A 136 -14.87 -1.77 1.81
CA LEU A 136 -15.16 -3.02 2.51
C LEU A 136 -14.84 -4.20 1.59
N THR A 137 -14.41 -5.31 2.16
CA THR A 137 -14.06 -6.51 1.38
C THR A 137 -15.21 -6.94 0.49
N GLY A 138 -14.95 -7.20 -0.79
CA GLY A 138 -15.96 -7.57 -1.80
C GLY A 138 -16.69 -6.39 -2.44
N GLN A 139 -16.53 -5.17 -1.96
CA GLN A 139 -17.12 -3.98 -2.58
C GLN A 139 -16.17 -3.32 -3.59
N PRO A 140 -16.65 -2.50 -4.53
CA PRO A 140 -15.81 -1.71 -5.41
C PRO A 140 -14.88 -0.78 -4.63
N ALA A 141 -13.68 -0.57 -5.15
CA ALA A 141 -12.72 0.36 -4.55
C ALA A 141 -13.16 1.81 -4.77
N ALA A 142 -13.04 2.64 -3.73
CA ALA A 142 -13.40 4.06 -3.77
C ALA A 142 -12.46 4.86 -4.69
N THR A 143 -13.04 5.77 -5.46
CA THR A 143 -12.36 6.76 -6.31
C THR A 143 -12.57 8.18 -5.81
N THR A 144 -13.52 8.39 -4.93
CA THR A 144 -13.84 9.68 -4.31
C THR A 144 -13.79 9.61 -2.79
N LEU A 145 -13.54 10.76 -2.15
CA LEU A 145 -13.58 10.86 -0.70
C LEU A 145 -14.99 10.57 -0.14
N ALA A 146 -16.04 10.96 -0.87
CA ALA A 146 -17.42 10.69 -0.47
C ALA A 146 -17.70 9.19 -0.36
N GLU A 147 -17.24 8.39 -1.33
CA GLU A 147 -17.33 6.92 -1.29
C GLU A 147 -16.54 6.33 -0.11
N VAL A 148 -15.33 6.87 0.17
CA VAL A 148 -14.54 6.46 1.33
C VAL A 148 -15.30 6.71 2.63
N LEU A 149 -15.85 7.91 2.83
CA LEU A 149 -16.57 8.27 4.06
C LEU A 149 -17.89 7.48 4.20
N ALA A 150 -18.53 7.14 3.09
CA ALA A 150 -19.70 6.26 3.10
C ALA A 150 -19.35 4.82 3.51
N ALA A 151 -18.23 4.29 3.01
CA ALA A 151 -17.75 2.95 3.37
C ALA A 151 -17.21 2.89 4.81
N PHE A 152 -16.56 3.97 5.28
CA PHE A 152 -15.92 4.07 6.59
C PHE A 152 -16.42 5.31 7.36
N PRO A 153 -17.67 5.31 7.86
CA PRO A 153 -18.23 6.45 8.59
C PRO A 153 -17.53 6.67 9.95
N ARG A 154 -16.78 5.67 10.39
CA ARG A 154 -15.96 5.69 11.62
C ARG A 154 -14.66 4.91 11.42
N GLY A 155 -13.67 5.15 12.28
CA GLY A 155 -12.41 4.37 12.30
C GLY A 155 -11.26 4.95 11.47
N LEU A 156 -11.51 6.00 10.68
CA LEU A 156 -10.45 6.76 10.04
C LEU A 156 -9.96 7.87 10.98
N ALA A 157 -8.65 8.00 11.11
CA ALA A 157 -8.00 9.06 11.90
C ALA A 157 -7.68 10.30 11.03
N GLY A 158 -7.79 10.17 9.72
CA GLY A 158 -7.59 11.26 8.77
C GLY A 158 -7.92 10.86 7.34
N THR A 159 -8.15 11.85 6.49
CA THR A 159 -8.43 11.67 5.07
C THR A 159 -7.76 12.76 4.25
N VAL A 160 -7.42 12.46 3.01
CA VAL A 160 -6.91 13.43 2.05
C VAL A 160 -8.02 13.82 1.07
N ALA A 161 -8.32 15.11 0.96
CA ALA A 161 -9.35 15.65 0.08
C ALA A 161 -8.85 15.81 -1.37
N ALA A 162 -8.29 14.75 -1.95
CA ALA A 162 -7.87 14.72 -3.34
C ALA A 162 -8.54 13.54 -4.06
N PRO A 163 -9.06 13.71 -5.27
CA PRO A 163 -9.62 12.58 -6.00
C PRO A 163 -8.51 11.60 -6.40
N ALA A 164 -8.82 10.31 -6.41
CA ALA A 164 -7.99 9.33 -7.09
C ALA A 164 -8.33 9.36 -8.60
N PRO A 165 -7.34 9.19 -9.50
CA PRO A 165 -7.59 9.19 -10.94
C PRO A 165 -8.58 8.11 -11.39
N GLY A 166 -8.71 7.04 -10.61
CA GLY A 166 -9.47 5.84 -11.00
C GLY A 166 -8.68 4.96 -11.96
N GLY A 167 -9.38 4.00 -12.56
CA GLY A 167 -8.78 3.06 -13.50
C GLY A 167 -8.35 1.73 -12.86
N PRO A 168 -7.57 0.89 -13.56
CA PRO A 168 -7.18 -0.41 -13.05
C PRO A 168 -6.24 -0.28 -11.85
N ALA A 169 -6.39 -1.19 -10.89
CA ALA A 169 -5.46 -1.30 -9.77
C ALA A 169 -4.03 -1.60 -10.27
N SER A 170 -3.04 -1.55 -9.36
CA SER A 170 -1.66 -1.92 -9.70
C SER A 170 -1.57 -3.32 -10.30
N SER A 171 -0.67 -3.51 -11.24
CA SER A 171 -0.26 -4.87 -11.66
C SER A 171 0.52 -5.52 -10.54
N VAL A 172 0.43 -6.86 -10.42
CA VAL A 172 1.11 -7.62 -9.37
C VAL A 172 1.93 -8.74 -10.00
N ILE A 173 3.22 -8.77 -9.72
CA ILE A 173 4.16 -9.82 -10.18
C ILE A 173 4.78 -10.51 -8.97
N ASP A 174 4.76 -11.83 -8.95
CA ASP A 174 5.59 -12.64 -8.04
C ASP A 174 6.98 -12.81 -8.66
N VAL A 175 7.98 -12.30 -7.97
CA VAL A 175 9.40 -12.40 -8.37
C VAL A 175 10.23 -13.29 -7.43
N THR A 176 9.57 -14.10 -6.60
CA THR A 176 10.25 -14.99 -5.64
C THR A 176 10.74 -16.29 -6.26
N GLY A 177 10.23 -16.65 -7.43
CA GLY A 177 10.65 -17.82 -8.20
C GLY A 177 11.77 -17.51 -9.20
N PRO A 178 12.25 -18.52 -9.95
CA PRO A 178 13.30 -18.35 -10.95
C PRO A 178 12.86 -17.49 -12.14
N GLN A 179 11.57 -17.40 -12.38
CA GLN A 179 10.95 -16.56 -13.41
C GLN A 179 9.84 -15.71 -12.77
N PRO A 180 9.70 -14.40 -13.14
CA PRO A 180 8.58 -13.59 -12.72
C PRO A 180 7.24 -14.15 -13.20
N VAL A 181 6.23 -14.17 -12.32
CA VAL A 181 4.88 -14.65 -12.63
C VAL A 181 3.87 -13.53 -12.39
N VAL A 182 3.09 -13.18 -13.40
CA VAL A 182 2.02 -12.18 -13.28
C VAL A 182 0.85 -12.78 -12.50
N ILE A 183 0.62 -12.28 -11.27
CA ILE A 183 -0.53 -12.65 -10.43
C ILE A 183 -1.79 -11.88 -10.85
N ARG A 184 -1.62 -10.60 -11.17
CA ARG A 184 -2.72 -9.73 -11.58
C ARG A 184 -2.24 -8.75 -12.63
N GLN A 185 -2.91 -8.74 -13.76
CA GLN A 185 -2.76 -7.68 -14.76
C GLN A 185 -3.55 -6.44 -14.29
N GLY A 186 -2.91 -5.30 -14.27
CA GLY A 186 -3.49 -4.03 -13.83
C GLY A 186 -3.05 -2.87 -14.72
N ALA A 187 -2.70 -1.75 -14.11
CA ALA A 187 -2.34 -0.51 -14.82
C ALA A 187 -1.05 -0.61 -15.66
N VAL A 188 -0.09 -1.44 -15.26
CA VAL A 188 1.13 -1.72 -16.03
C VAL A 188 0.88 -2.95 -16.89
N LYS A 189 1.07 -2.82 -18.21
CA LYS A 189 1.10 -3.99 -19.13
C LYS A 189 2.43 -4.69 -18.94
N LEU A 190 2.35 -5.97 -18.61
CA LEU A 190 3.49 -6.87 -18.40
C LEU A 190 3.47 -7.90 -19.50
N GLU A 191 4.51 -7.92 -20.31
CA GLU A 191 4.73 -8.90 -21.37
C GLU A 191 5.44 -10.16 -20.82
#